data_217f6556638369f591db485128480789
#
_entry.id   217f6556638369f591db485128480789
#
_cell.length_a   1.000
_cell.length_b   1.000
_cell.length_c   1.000
_cell.angle_alpha   90.00
_cell.angle_beta   90.00
_cell.angle_gamma   90.00
#
_symmetry.space_group_name_H-M   'P 1'
#
loop_
_entity.id
_entity.type
_entity.pdbx_description
1 polymer ?
#
loop_
_entity_poly.entity_id
_entity_poly.type
_entity_poly.pdbx_seq_one_letter_code
_entity_poly.pdbx_strand_id
1 'polypeptide(L)'
;MGNPLKAIGEWLVKAMTDKLVEPIRDMRDKVDSLAQTVEQKHASDPAALECDLSLLDDRICNLIDKARARGYTTSGERRRVDRMHQAYQSRGGNHGEEKEYERYCALPTEEEWRREHA
;
A
#
# COMPACT_ATOMS: atom_id res chain seq x y z
N MET A 1 -22.44 56.17 -2.94
CA MET A 1 -21.47 55.94 -4.02
C MET A 1 -20.34 55.08 -3.53
N GLY A 2 -20.11 53.95 -4.16
CA GLY A 2 -18.98 53.06 -3.83
C GLY A 2 -17.64 53.72 -4.20
N ASN A 3 -16.66 53.50 -3.41
CA ASN A 3 -15.30 53.96 -3.67
C ASN A 3 -14.70 53.16 -4.84
N PRO A 4 -14.40 53.81 -6.01
CA PRO A 4 -13.87 53.07 -7.16
C PRO A 4 -12.49 52.47 -6.93
N LEU A 5 -11.71 53.03 -6.03
CA LEU A 5 -10.40 52.47 -5.64
C LEU A 5 -10.52 51.16 -4.87
N LYS A 6 -11.56 51.04 -4.05
CA LYS A 6 -11.86 49.83 -3.34
C LYS A 6 -12.26 48.68 -4.29
N ALA A 7 -13.10 48.99 -5.27
CA ALA A 7 -13.52 48.03 -6.29
C ALA A 7 -12.35 47.55 -7.14
N ILE A 8 -11.43 48.44 -7.52
CA ILE A 8 -10.22 48.08 -8.27
C ILE A 8 -9.28 47.22 -7.42
N GLY A 9 -9.11 47.55 -6.14
CA GLY A 9 -8.29 46.76 -5.21
C GLY A 9 -8.83 45.36 -5.03
N GLU A 10 -10.12 45.21 -4.85
CA GLU A 10 -10.77 43.89 -4.72
C GLU A 10 -10.63 43.07 -6.01
N TRP A 11 -10.79 43.71 -7.17
CA TRP A 11 -10.61 43.04 -8.45
C TRP A 11 -9.16 42.57 -8.66
N LEU A 12 -8.17 43.39 -8.32
CA LEU A 12 -6.75 43.03 -8.42
C LEU A 12 -6.39 41.87 -7.51
N VAL A 13 -6.84 41.88 -6.25
CA VAL A 13 -6.60 40.81 -5.31
C VAL A 13 -7.23 39.52 -5.82
N LYS A 14 -8.44 39.54 -6.29
CA LYS A 14 -9.12 38.40 -6.84
C LYS A 14 -8.41 37.88 -8.10
N ALA A 15 -8.00 38.75 -9.01
CA ALA A 15 -7.27 38.37 -10.22
C ALA A 15 -5.91 37.75 -9.89
N MET A 16 -5.18 38.30 -8.93
CA MET A 16 -3.92 37.72 -8.45
C MET A 16 -4.11 36.38 -7.78
N THR A 17 -5.13 36.23 -6.95
CA THR A 17 -5.45 34.98 -6.30
C THR A 17 -5.82 33.89 -7.31
N ASP A 18 -6.67 34.20 -8.26
CA ASP A 18 -7.09 33.29 -9.33
C ASP A 18 -5.89 32.87 -10.20
N LYS A 19 -4.98 33.79 -10.52
CA LYS A 19 -3.78 33.49 -11.32
C LYS A 19 -2.75 32.65 -10.61
N LEU A 20 -2.63 32.77 -9.28
CA LEU A 20 -1.64 32.03 -8.48
C LEU A 20 -2.16 30.69 -7.97
N VAL A 21 -3.45 30.61 -7.62
CA VAL A 21 -4.05 29.43 -7.00
C VAL A 21 -4.56 28.43 -8.04
N GLU A 22 -5.20 28.90 -9.12
CA GLU A 22 -5.70 28.00 -10.16
C GLU A 22 -4.63 27.15 -10.85
N PRO A 23 -3.47 27.70 -11.28
CA PRO A 23 -2.43 26.86 -11.87
C PRO A 23 -1.89 25.78 -10.93
N ILE A 24 -1.80 26.09 -9.64
CA ILE A 24 -1.34 25.13 -8.62
C ILE A 24 -2.39 24.03 -8.42
N ARG A 25 -3.67 24.39 -8.40
CA ARG A 25 -4.77 23.41 -8.32
C ARG A 25 -4.81 22.51 -9.55
N ASP A 26 -4.67 23.08 -10.74
CA ASP A 26 -4.62 22.33 -12.01
C ASP A 26 -3.47 21.34 -12.03
N MET A 27 -2.29 21.73 -11.58
CA MET A 27 -1.13 20.85 -11.48
C MET A 27 -1.37 19.73 -10.47
N ARG A 28 -1.96 20.04 -9.32
CA ARG A 28 -2.30 19.06 -8.29
C ARG A 28 -3.33 18.06 -8.82
N ASP A 29 -4.38 18.53 -9.48
CA ASP A 29 -5.42 17.68 -10.07
C ASP A 29 -4.84 16.78 -11.17
N LYS A 30 -3.93 17.29 -12.00
CA LYS A 30 -3.24 16.50 -13.02
C LYS A 30 -2.33 15.43 -12.42
N VAL A 31 -1.60 15.76 -11.36
CA VAL A 31 -0.74 14.79 -10.66
C VAL A 31 -1.59 13.70 -10.01
N ASP A 32 -2.68 14.06 -9.34
CA ASP A 32 -3.60 13.09 -8.74
C ASP A 32 -4.25 12.20 -9.80
N SER A 33 -4.66 12.78 -10.93
CA SER A 33 -5.22 12.03 -12.05
C SER A 33 -4.22 11.08 -12.69
N LEU A 34 -2.96 11.51 -12.85
CA LEU A 34 -1.88 10.64 -13.35
C LEU A 34 -1.59 9.50 -12.38
N ALA A 35 -1.55 9.78 -11.08
CA ALA A 35 -1.33 8.75 -10.06
C ALA A 35 -2.46 7.71 -10.10
N GLN A 36 -3.71 8.14 -10.18
CA GLN A 36 -4.86 7.25 -10.33
C GLN A 36 -4.79 6.43 -11.62
N THR A 37 -4.39 7.04 -12.73
CA THR A 37 -4.25 6.35 -14.02
C THR A 37 -3.16 5.29 -13.96
N VAL A 38 -2.03 5.58 -13.33
CA VAL A 38 -0.94 4.61 -13.13
C VAL A 38 -1.41 3.44 -12.28
N GLU A 39 -2.10 3.71 -11.17
CA GLU A 39 -2.66 2.66 -10.32
C GLU A 39 -3.70 1.82 -11.07
N GLN A 40 -4.59 2.45 -11.82
CA GLN A 40 -5.61 1.77 -12.62
C GLN A 40 -4.98 0.94 -13.74
N LYS A 41 -3.96 1.46 -14.43
CA LYS A 41 -3.23 0.70 -15.45
C LYS A 41 -2.51 -0.50 -14.87
N HIS A 42 -1.91 -0.33 -13.70
CA HIS A 42 -1.23 -1.43 -13.00
C HIS A 42 -2.23 -2.48 -12.53
N ALA A 43 -3.38 -2.06 -12.01
CA ALA A 43 -4.46 -2.96 -11.59
C ALA A 43 -5.19 -3.61 -12.78
N SER A 44 -5.22 -2.96 -13.97
CA SER A 44 -5.88 -3.47 -15.16
C SER A 44 -4.98 -4.29 -16.07
N ASP A 45 -3.67 -4.35 -15.81
CA ASP A 45 -2.75 -5.19 -16.56
C ASP A 45 -2.67 -6.59 -15.90
N PRO A 46 -3.33 -7.62 -16.50
CA PRO A 46 -3.36 -8.94 -15.87
C PRO A 46 -1.98 -9.58 -15.77
N ALA A 47 -1.07 -9.30 -16.70
CA ALA A 47 0.27 -9.87 -16.67
C ALA A 47 1.11 -9.27 -15.53
N ALA A 48 1.04 -7.95 -15.33
CA ALA A 48 1.74 -7.27 -14.22
C ALA A 48 1.16 -7.70 -12.86
N LEU A 49 -0.16 -7.82 -12.76
CA LEU A 49 -0.82 -8.29 -11.54
C LEU A 49 -0.42 -9.72 -11.20
N GLU A 50 -0.40 -10.61 -12.17
CA GLU A 50 0.01 -12.00 -11.98
C GLU A 50 1.48 -12.09 -11.53
N CYS A 51 2.35 -11.30 -12.12
CA CYS A 51 3.76 -11.22 -11.75
C CYS A 51 3.93 -10.73 -10.30
N ASP A 52 3.21 -9.69 -9.91
CA ASP A 52 3.21 -9.15 -8.55
C ASP A 52 2.70 -10.19 -7.54
N LEU A 53 1.63 -10.90 -7.87
CA LEU A 53 1.08 -11.96 -7.03
C LEU A 53 2.07 -13.11 -6.88
N SER A 54 2.75 -13.51 -7.95
CA SER A 54 3.77 -14.56 -7.90
C SER A 54 4.95 -14.17 -7.03
N LEU A 55 5.41 -12.93 -7.11
CA LEU A 55 6.50 -12.42 -6.27
C LEU A 55 6.11 -12.38 -4.80
N LEU A 56 4.89 -11.94 -4.49
CA LEU A 56 4.38 -11.92 -3.12
C LEU A 56 4.26 -13.35 -2.57
N ASP A 57 3.70 -14.25 -3.35
CA ASP A 57 3.56 -15.66 -2.99
C ASP A 57 4.92 -16.29 -2.68
N ASP A 58 5.92 -16.11 -3.55
CA ASP A 58 7.27 -16.62 -3.35
C ASP A 58 7.90 -16.09 -2.07
N ARG A 59 7.75 -14.80 -1.79
CA ARG A 59 8.30 -14.18 -0.57
C ARG A 59 7.62 -14.69 0.69
N ILE A 60 6.31 -14.81 0.65
CA ILE A 60 5.52 -15.32 1.77
C ILE A 60 5.91 -16.78 2.03
N CYS A 61 5.95 -17.60 1.01
CA CYS A 61 6.33 -19.01 1.12
C CYS A 61 7.75 -19.18 1.66
N ASN A 62 8.70 -18.37 1.20
CA ASN A 62 10.08 -18.41 1.71
C ASN A 62 10.17 -18.06 3.19
N LEU A 63 9.43 -17.06 3.65
CA LEU A 63 9.40 -16.69 5.06
C LEU A 63 8.73 -17.76 5.92
N ILE A 64 7.65 -18.34 5.42
CA ILE A 64 6.94 -19.44 6.09
C ILE A 64 7.84 -20.68 6.19
N ASP A 65 8.52 -21.05 5.12
CA ASP A 65 9.43 -22.19 5.11
C ASP A 65 10.59 -22.00 6.08
N LYS A 66 11.16 -20.82 6.17
CA LYS A 66 12.21 -20.50 7.15
C LYS A 66 11.70 -20.62 8.58
N ALA A 67 10.51 -20.12 8.86
CA ALA A 67 9.91 -20.22 10.18
C ALA A 67 9.59 -21.66 10.56
N ARG A 68 9.09 -22.45 9.63
CA ARG A 68 8.80 -23.88 9.84
C ARG A 68 10.08 -24.67 10.11
N ALA A 69 11.13 -24.40 9.34
CA ALA A 69 12.43 -25.05 9.54
C ALA A 69 13.04 -24.69 10.90
N ARG A 70 12.88 -23.47 11.35
CA ARG A 70 13.34 -22.99 12.64
C ARG A 70 12.47 -23.48 13.80
N GLY A 71 11.16 -23.63 13.57
CA GLY A 71 10.18 -24.12 14.53
C GLY A 71 9.41 -23.06 15.31
N TYR A 72 9.68 -21.77 15.07
CA TYR A 72 9.00 -20.67 15.76
C TYR A 72 8.95 -19.43 14.87
N THR A 73 8.09 -18.47 15.25
CA THR A 73 7.95 -17.19 14.59
C THR A 73 8.48 -16.05 15.46
N THR A 74 9.00 -15.00 14.83
CA THR A 74 9.36 -13.76 15.52
C THR A 74 8.29 -12.70 15.25
N SER A 75 8.15 -11.72 16.16
CA SER A 75 7.15 -10.66 16.01
C SER A 75 7.38 -9.80 14.76
N GLY A 76 8.62 -9.50 14.43
CA GLY A 76 8.97 -8.72 13.25
C GLY A 76 8.66 -9.46 11.96
N GLU A 77 8.97 -10.77 11.90
CA GLU A 77 8.67 -11.63 10.77
C GLU A 77 7.16 -11.78 10.57
N ARG A 78 6.42 -11.98 11.67
CA ARG A 78 4.96 -12.10 11.64
C ARG A 78 4.28 -10.87 11.07
N ARG A 79 4.74 -9.68 11.44
CA ARG A 79 4.24 -8.41 10.86
C ARG A 79 4.48 -8.34 9.35
N ARG A 80 5.65 -8.77 8.89
CA ARG A 80 5.97 -8.79 7.46
C ARG A 80 5.11 -9.76 6.70
N VAL A 81 4.95 -10.97 7.21
CA VAL A 81 4.11 -12.00 6.60
C VAL A 81 2.65 -11.54 6.56
N ASP A 82 2.13 -10.96 7.64
CA ASP A 82 0.76 -10.43 7.68
C ASP A 82 0.53 -9.34 6.65
N ARG A 83 1.47 -8.41 6.49
CA ARG A 83 1.38 -7.35 5.49
C ARG A 83 1.39 -7.91 4.07
N MET A 84 2.27 -8.84 3.79
CA MET A 84 2.34 -9.47 2.47
C MET A 84 1.11 -10.30 2.17
N HIS A 85 0.60 -11.01 3.16
CA HIS A 85 -0.63 -11.80 3.04
C HIS A 85 -1.84 -10.90 2.77
N GLN A 86 -1.98 -9.79 3.49
CA GLN A 86 -3.04 -8.81 3.24
C GLN A 86 -2.93 -8.19 1.84
N ALA A 87 -1.72 -7.84 1.41
CA ALA A 87 -1.49 -7.30 0.07
C ALA A 87 -1.84 -8.34 -1.01
N TYR A 88 -1.50 -9.59 -0.79
CA TYR A 88 -1.82 -10.70 -1.69
C TYR A 88 -3.33 -10.89 -1.81
N GLN A 89 -4.03 -10.94 -0.68
CA GLN A 89 -5.49 -11.09 -0.67
C GLN A 89 -6.21 -9.89 -1.31
N SER A 90 -5.76 -8.67 -1.03
CA SER A 90 -6.37 -7.45 -1.58
C SER A 90 -6.25 -7.37 -3.10
N ARG A 91 -5.26 -8.04 -3.68
CA ARG A 91 -5.06 -8.12 -5.12
C ARG A 91 -5.72 -9.35 -5.76
N GLY A 92 -6.53 -10.09 -5.02
CA GLY A 92 -7.25 -11.25 -5.50
C GLY A 92 -6.44 -12.54 -5.58
N GLY A 93 -5.34 -12.62 -4.85
CA GLY A 93 -4.54 -13.85 -4.76
C GLY A 93 -5.33 -14.99 -4.12
N ASN A 94 -5.29 -16.17 -4.75
CA ASN A 94 -6.05 -17.35 -4.29
C ASN A 94 -5.34 -18.64 -4.70
N HIS A 95 -4.06 -18.79 -4.37
CA HIS A 95 -3.23 -19.91 -4.80
C HIS A 95 -2.92 -20.93 -3.68
N GLY A 96 -3.83 -21.10 -2.72
CA GLY A 96 -3.65 -22.08 -1.65
C GLY A 96 -2.75 -21.61 -0.52
N GLU A 97 -2.29 -20.39 -0.55
CA GLU A 97 -1.46 -19.75 0.47
C GLU A 97 -2.16 -19.68 1.83
N GLU A 98 -3.49 -19.65 1.87
CA GLU A 98 -4.24 -19.61 3.12
C GLU A 98 -3.89 -20.76 4.05
N LYS A 99 -3.75 -21.96 3.52
CA LYS A 99 -3.36 -23.14 4.32
C LYS A 99 -1.96 -23.00 4.88
N GLU A 100 -1.02 -22.51 4.09
CA GLU A 100 0.34 -22.26 4.51
C GLU A 100 0.39 -21.15 5.57
N TYR A 101 -0.39 -20.10 5.36
CA TYR A 101 -0.51 -19.00 6.32
C TYR A 101 -1.11 -19.47 7.64
N GLU A 102 -2.15 -20.30 7.61
CA GLU A 102 -2.75 -20.87 8.82
C GLU A 102 -1.74 -21.74 9.59
N ARG A 103 -0.97 -22.55 8.88
CA ARG A 103 0.11 -23.36 9.49
C ARG A 103 1.19 -22.48 10.11
N TYR A 104 1.51 -21.37 9.43
CA TYR A 104 2.45 -20.40 9.96
C TYR A 104 1.94 -19.74 11.24
N CYS A 105 0.67 -19.33 11.27
CA CYS A 105 0.05 -18.75 12.46
C CYS A 105 -0.06 -19.74 13.63
N ALA A 106 -0.10 -21.03 13.34
CA ALA A 106 -0.12 -22.09 14.35
C ALA A 106 1.25 -22.37 14.98
N LEU A 107 2.33 -21.85 14.37
CA LEU A 107 3.67 -22.01 14.95
C LEU A 107 3.79 -21.23 16.27
N PRO A 108 4.57 -21.77 17.24
CA PRO A 108 4.80 -21.03 18.49
C PRO A 108 5.61 -19.76 18.25
N THR A 109 5.46 -18.79 19.14
CA THR A 109 6.33 -17.63 19.18
C THR A 109 7.71 -18.05 19.69
N GLU A 110 8.71 -17.18 19.48
CA GLU A 110 10.06 -17.42 19.96
C GLU A 110 10.09 -17.65 21.49
N GLU A 111 9.30 -16.88 22.24
CA GLU A 111 9.21 -17.02 23.70
C GLU A 111 8.59 -18.35 24.12
N GLU A 112 7.52 -18.76 23.46
CA GLU A 112 6.87 -20.04 23.72
C GLU A 112 7.81 -21.22 23.39
N TRP A 113 8.49 -21.13 22.27
CA TRP A 113 9.45 -22.14 21.84
C TRP A 113 10.61 -22.28 22.83
N ARG A 114 11.15 -21.15 23.32
CA ARG A 114 12.22 -21.15 24.33
C ARG A 114 11.78 -21.79 25.64
N ARG A 115 10.54 -21.53 26.05
CA ARG A 115 9.99 -22.17 27.27
C ARG A 115 9.87 -23.70 27.13
N GLU A 116 9.47 -24.15 25.94
CA GLU A 116 9.34 -25.60 25.68
C GLU A 116 10.68 -26.31 25.53
N HIS A 117 11.72 -25.60 25.10
CA HIS A 117 13.04 -26.15 24.84
C HIS A 117 14.10 -25.75 25.90
N ALA A 118 13.68 -25.14 26.98
CA ALA A 118 14.58 -24.75 28.08
C ALA A 118 15.02 -25.96 28.95
#